data_f17f6a7e02170900c1f29613d32ac903
#
_entry.id   f17f6a7e02170900c1f29613d32ac903
#
_cell.length_a   1.000
_cell.length_b   1.000
_cell.length_c   1.000
_cell.angle_alpha   90.00
_cell.angle_beta   90.00
_cell.angle_gamma   90.00
#
_symmetry.space_group_name_H-M   'P 1'
#
loop_
_entity.id
_entity.type
_entity.pdbx_description
1 polymer ?
#
loop_
_entity_poly.entity_id
_entity_poly.type
_entity_poly.pdbx_seq_one_letter_code
_entity_poly.pdbx_strand_id
1 'polypeptide(L)'
;MTSKEALSAARNSNKRGISAILNFLGEDNTNNKSIEQTVKEYCLLLEFVSKDGIDGSISVKPTQVGLKRGYEECLNNLRQISKKSKSLGKFMWIDIESFEYVQNTISIYLDLFKENSLIGVALQSYLRRSASDLLHLLEEGANVRIVKGAYRQCEENAFQSMSEINSNFSKLTKMLFEDKNRNNIFAIATHDPKLIDNAISLSEKFGTDRKKFEFQLLMGIHNELKEILVKRKLKTSEYIPYGNQWLPYSIRRIRERKRNILLLARSILQP
;
A
#
# COMPACT_ATOMS: atom_id res chain seq x y z
N MET A 1 4.45 -16.19 9.22
CA MET A 1 5.72 -15.43 9.27
C MET A 1 5.72 -14.54 10.51
N THR A 2 6.73 -14.63 11.33
CA THR A 2 6.95 -13.81 12.54
C THR A 2 7.58 -12.45 12.17
N SER A 3 7.61 -11.50 13.11
CA SER A 3 8.29 -10.21 12.90
C SER A 3 9.79 -10.37 12.58
N LYS A 4 10.48 -11.32 13.23
CA LYS A 4 11.89 -11.62 12.93
C LYS A 4 12.11 -12.12 11.50
N GLU A 5 11.24 -13.01 11.03
CA GLU A 5 11.27 -13.50 9.65
C GLU A 5 10.94 -12.40 8.64
N ALA A 6 10.00 -11.51 8.97
CA ALA A 6 9.66 -10.35 8.13
C ALA A 6 10.83 -9.35 8.01
N LEU A 7 11.52 -9.05 9.11
CA LEU A 7 12.73 -8.23 9.09
C LEU A 7 13.87 -8.91 8.31
N SER A 8 14.03 -10.22 8.42
CA SER A 8 14.99 -10.97 7.60
C SER A 8 14.65 -10.90 6.11
N ALA A 9 13.37 -11.06 5.76
CA ALA A 9 12.89 -10.91 4.38
C ALA A 9 13.16 -9.48 3.86
N ALA A 10 12.89 -8.45 4.67
CA ALA A 10 13.16 -7.06 4.32
C ALA A 10 14.65 -6.82 4.02
N ARG A 11 15.56 -7.34 4.86
CA ARG A 11 17.02 -7.26 4.59
C ARG A 11 17.41 -7.98 3.30
N ASN A 12 16.79 -9.12 3.00
CA ASN A 12 17.03 -9.85 1.75
C ASN A 12 16.53 -9.07 0.53
N SER A 13 15.39 -8.37 0.64
CA SER A 13 14.92 -7.46 -0.41
C SER A 13 15.88 -6.29 -0.61
N ASN A 14 16.38 -5.68 0.49
CA ASN A 14 17.35 -4.58 0.40
C ASN A 14 18.66 -4.98 -0.28
N LYS A 15 19.16 -6.21 -0.06
CA LYS A 15 20.36 -6.72 -0.77
C LYS A 15 20.16 -6.77 -2.29
N ARG A 16 18.91 -6.84 -2.76
CA ARG A 16 18.55 -6.80 -4.19
C ARG A 16 18.23 -5.38 -4.71
N GLY A 17 18.41 -4.35 -3.86
CA GLY A 17 18.04 -2.96 -4.19
C GLY A 17 16.53 -2.70 -4.17
N ILE A 18 15.78 -3.52 -3.44
CA ILE A 18 14.33 -3.41 -3.29
C ILE A 18 14.01 -2.96 -1.87
N SER A 19 13.30 -1.84 -1.70
CA SER A 19 12.83 -1.38 -0.39
C SER A 19 11.74 -2.30 0.16
N ALA A 20 11.50 -2.27 1.47
CA ALA A 20 10.49 -3.11 2.10
C ALA A 20 9.28 -2.29 2.59
N ILE A 21 8.08 -2.86 2.51
CA ILE A 21 6.88 -2.32 3.16
C ILE A 21 6.33 -3.42 4.06
N LEU A 22 6.49 -3.26 5.36
CA LEU A 22 6.08 -4.26 6.34
C LEU A 22 4.64 -4.02 6.78
N ASN A 23 3.82 -5.07 6.72
CA ASN A 23 2.42 -5.00 7.15
C ASN A 23 2.12 -6.13 8.14
N PHE A 24 1.74 -5.77 9.35
CA PHE A 24 1.23 -6.73 10.32
C PHE A 24 -0.20 -7.14 9.96
N LEU A 25 -0.41 -8.43 9.75
CA LEU A 25 -1.70 -8.98 9.31
C LEU A 25 -2.73 -8.94 10.44
N GLY A 26 -3.88 -8.40 10.15
CA GLY A 26 -5.06 -8.30 10.99
C GLY A 26 -6.03 -7.31 10.35
N GLU A 27 -7.30 -7.45 10.68
CA GLU A 27 -8.39 -6.56 10.27
C GLU A 27 -9.49 -6.63 11.32
N ASP A 28 -10.36 -5.62 11.32
CA ASP A 28 -11.62 -5.63 12.06
C ASP A 28 -11.48 -5.82 13.58
N ASN A 29 -10.39 -5.31 14.15
CA ASN A 29 -10.22 -5.36 15.60
C ASN A 29 -11.25 -4.48 16.33
N THR A 30 -11.99 -5.09 17.25
CA THR A 30 -12.95 -4.40 18.13
C THR A 30 -12.57 -4.48 19.61
N ASN A 31 -11.62 -5.33 19.96
CA ASN A 31 -11.13 -5.53 21.32
C ASN A 31 -9.98 -4.57 21.63
N ASN A 32 -10.08 -3.81 22.73
CA ASN A 32 -9.07 -2.84 23.16
C ASN A 32 -7.67 -3.43 23.23
N LYS A 33 -7.54 -4.59 23.87
CA LYS A 33 -6.24 -5.25 24.05
C LYS A 33 -5.57 -5.59 22.71
N SER A 34 -6.37 -6.05 21.73
CA SER A 34 -5.85 -6.36 20.40
C SER A 34 -5.44 -5.10 19.65
N ILE A 35 -6.18 -4.00 19.79
CA ILE A 35 -5.86 -2.69 19.20
C ILE A 35 -4.55 -2.16 19.78
N GLU A 36 -4.46 -2.11 21.12
CA GLU A 36 -3.24 -1.65 21.81
C GLU A 36 -2.01 -2.48 21.44
N GLN A 37 -2.16 -3.81 21.38
CA GLN A 37 -1.09 -4.71 20.94
C GLN A 37 -0.66 -4.42 19.51
N THR A 38 -1.60 -4.13 18.61
CA THR A 38 -1.30 -3.79 17.22
C THR A 38 -0.54 -2.47 17.12
N VAL A 39 -0.95 -1.44 17.84
CA VAL A 39 -0.24 -0.15 17.89
C VAL A 39 1.19 -0.34 18.40
N LYS A 40 1.34 -1.10 19.50
CA LYS A 40 2.65 -1.43 20.08
C LYS A 40 3.53 -2.21 19.11
N GLU A 41 2.97 -3.19 18.40
CA GLU A 41 3.71 -3.99 17.39
C GLU A 41 4.25 -3.09 16.27
N TYR A 42 3.45 -2.17 15.74
CA TYR A 42 3.92 -1.24 14.71
C TYR A 42 5.01 -0.28 15.22
N CYS A 43 4.89 0.21 16.45
CA CYS A 43 5.92 1.06 17.06
C CYS A 43 7.25 0.31 17.24
N LEU A 44 7.21 -0.92 17.73
CA LEU A 44 8.38 -1.80 17.85
C LEU A 44 8.98 -2.16 16.49
N LEU A 45 8.13 -2.46 15.51
CA LEU A 45 8.57 -2.74 14.15
C LEU A 45 9.36 -1.57 13.55
N LEU A 46 8.88 -0.35 13.72
CA LEU A 46 9.57 0.87 13.29
C LEU A 46 10.95 1.03 13.96
N GLU A 47 11.05 0.71 15.24
CA GLU A 47 12.33 0.72 15.98
C GLU A 47 13.32 -0.28 15.37
N PHE A 48 12.88 -1.52 15.11
CA PHE A 48 13.74 -2.53 14.49
C PHE A 48 14.15 -2.14 13.07
N VAL A 49 13.21 -1.64 12.25
CA VAL A 49 13.51 -1.15 10.88
C VAL A 49 14.55 -0.05 10.91
N SER A 50 14.47 0.87 11.90
CA SER A 50 15.42 1.96 12.04
C SER A 50 16.77 1.46 12.57
N LYS A 51 16.78 0.69 13.68
CA LYS A 51 17.99 0.17 14.33
C LYS A 51 18.83 -0.71 13.40
N ASP A 52 18.17 -1.54 12.61
CA ASP A 52 18.84 -2.48 11.70
C ASP A 52 19.20 -1.85 10.34
N GLY A 53 19.00 -0.54 10.17
CA GLY A 53 19.31 0.17 8.92
C GLY A 53 18.53 -0.32 7.72
N ILE A 54 17.33 -0.91 7.93
CA ILE A 54 16.50 -1.43 6.85
C ILE A 54 15.94 -0.25 6.03
N ASP A 55 16.16 -0.28 4.70
CA ASP A 55 15.42 0.56 3.77
C ASP A 55 13.99 0.03 3.68
N GLY A 56 13.09 0.67 4.42
CA GLY A 56 11.73 0.19 4.53
C GLY A 56 10.77 1.17 5.21
N SER A 57 9.51 0.88 5.01
CA SER A 57 8.33 1.57 5.53
C SER A 57 7.37 0.56 6.15
N ILE A 58 6.30 1.06 6.75
CA ILE A 58 5.19 0.22 7.23
C ILE A 58 3.91 0.53 6.48
N SER A 59 2.96 -0.40 6.50
CA SER A 59 1.60 -0.18 6.03
C SER A 59 0.60 -0.62 7.10
N VAL A 60 -0.32 0.28 7.48
CA VAL A 60 -1.26 0.08 8.59
C VAL A 60 -2.69 0.11 8.07
N LYS A 61 -3.53 -0.81 8.54
CA LYS A 61 -4.96 -0.84 8.24
C LYS A 61 -5.77 -0.11 9.32
N PRO A 62 -6.63 0.85 8.96
CA PRO A 62 -7.45 1.58 9.92
C PRO A 62 -8.33 0.67 10.81
N THR A 63 -8.96 -0.38 10.23
CA THR A 63 -9.80 -1.28 11.02
C THR A 63 -9.00 -2.12 12.03
N GLN A 64 -7.71 -2.27 11.81
CA GLN A 64 -6.82 -2.98 12.73
C GLN A 64 -6.52 -2.17 13.99
N VAL A 65 -6.62 -0.84 13.88
CA VAL A 65 -6.29 0.11 14.96
C VAL A 65 -7.50 0.90 15.43
N GLY A 66 -8.71 0.33 15.27
CA GLY A 66 -9.90 0.79 15.96
C GLY A 66 -10.93 1.54 15.11
N LEU A 67 -10.82 1.59 13.77
CA LEU A 67 -11.79 2.32 12.94
C LEU A 67 -13.23 1.81 13.09
N LYS A 68 -13.42 0.52 13.34
CA LYS A 68 -14.74 -0.06 13.64
C LYS A 68 -15.35 0.43 14.95
N ARG A 69 -14.54 0.94 15.86
CA ARG A 69 -15.01 1.44 17.17
C ARG A 69 -15.31 2.95 17.10
N GLY A 70 -14.64 3.66 16.21
CA GLY A 70 -14.88 5.07 16.01
C GLY A 70 -13.70 5.80 15.36
N TYR A 71 -14.03 6.93 14.78
CA TYR A 71 -13.09 7.83 14.10
C TYR A 71 -11.95 8.29 15.02
N GLU A 72 -12.31 8.87 16.17
CA GLU A 72 -11.36 9.45 17.12
C GLU A 72 -10.38 8.42 17.70
N GLU A 73 -10.87 7.22 18.00
CA GLU A 73 -10.02 6.16 18.52
C GLU A 73 -8.99 5.73 17.47
N CYS A 74 -9.43 5.52 16.23
CA CYS A 74 -8.54 5.19 15.11
C CYS A 74 -7.52 6.30 14.83
N LEU A 75 -7.97 7.56 14.78
CA LEU A 75 -7.11 8.73 14.57
C LEU A 75 -6.03 8.81 15.65
N ASN A 76 -6.39 8.64 16.93
CA ASN A 76 -5.44 8.69 18.03
C ASN A 76 -4.42 7.56 17.98
N ASN A 77 -4.84 6.34 17.63
CA ASN A 77 -3.95 5.18 17.48
C ASN A 77 -3.01 5.34 16.28
N LEU A 78 -3.52 5.77 15.13
CA LEU A 78 -2.68 6.06 13.96
C LEU A 78 -1.73 7.23 14.23
N ARG A 79 -2.15 8.24 14.99
CA ARG A 79 -1.30 9.37 15.40
C ARG A 79 -0.10 8.91 16.23
N GLN A 80 -0.27 7.94 17.13
CA GLN A 80 0.85 7.37 17.89
C GLN A 80 1.87 6.70 16.96
N ILE A 81 1.42 5.85 16.02
CA ILE A 81 2.29 5.18 15.06
C ILE A 81 2.95 6.21 14.13
N SER A 82 2.21 7.21 13.65
CA SER A 82 2.71 8.29 12.79
C SER A 82 3.77 9.15 13.48
N LYS A 83 3.59 9.52 14.74
CA LYS A 83 4.61 10.24 15.53
C LYS A 83 5.88 9.41 15.66
N LYS A 84 5.75 8.10 15.89
CA LYS A 84 6.90 7.19 15.96
C LYS A 84 7.60 7.08 14.62
N SER A 85 6.87 6.93 13.50
CA SER A 85 7.45 6.88 12.16
C SER A 85 8.22 8.16 11.82
N LYS A 86 7.63 9.32 12.11
CA LYS A 86 8.27 10.64 11.93
C LYS A 86 9.56 10.78 12.71
N SER A 87 9.55 10.40 14.00
CA SER A 87 10.74 10.50 14.87
C SER A 87 11.91 9.64 14.40
N LEU A 88 11.64 8.58 13.64
CA LEU A 88 12.63 7.66 13.09
C LEU A 88 12.91 7.91 11.59
N GLY A 89 12.31 8.93 10.98
CA GLY A 89 12.45 9.23 9.56
C GLY A 89 11.94 8.11 8.65
N LYS A 90 10.94 7.32 9.12
CA LYS A 90 10.37 6.21 8.35
C LYS A 90 9.02 6.57 7.78
N PHE A 91 8.74 6.11 6.55
CA PHE A 91 7.47 6.36 5.89
C PHE A 91 6.38 5.39 6.39
N MET A 92 5.13 5.87 6.47
CA MET A 92 3.96 5.05 6.84
C MET A 92 2.88 5.16 5.78
N TRP A 93 2.45 4.02 5.22
CA TRP A 93 1.27 3.94 4.38
C TRP A 93 0.03 3.63 5.22
N ILE A 94 -1.08 4.28 4.93
CA ILE A 94 -2.41 3.91 5.42
C ILE A 94 -3.11 3.14 4.31
N ASP A 95 -3.43 1.87 4.59
CA ASP A 95 -4.16 1.02 3.66
C ASP A 95 -5.62 1.47 3.59
N ILE A 96 -6.23 1.27 2.43
CA ILE A 96 -7.66 1.46 2.25
C ILE A 96 -8.37 0.10 2.26
N GLU A 97 -9.54 0.04 2.88
CA GLU A 97 -10.27 -1.22 3.12
C GLU A 97 -11.64 -1.19 2.43
N SER A 98 -12.70 -1.72 3.05
CA SER A 98 -14.02 -1.75 2.43
C SER A 98 -14.59 -0.35 2.21
N PHE A 99 -15.54 -0.24 1.27
CA PHE A 99 -16.13 1.03 0.82
C PHE A 99 -16.64 1.92 1.96
N GLU A 100 -17.23 1.32 2.97
CA GLU A 100 -17.79 2.01 4.13
C GLU A 100 -16.76 2.82 4.92
N TYR A 101 -15.48 2.41 4.87
CA TYR A 101 -14.38 3.07 5.60
C TYR A 101 -13.60 4.07 4.76
N VAL A 102 -13.85 4.16 3.45
CA VAL A 102 -13.05 5.00 2.53
C VAL A 102 -13.04 6.45 2.98
N GLN A 103 -14.23 7.03 3.26
CA GLN A 103 -14.33 8.44 3.66
C GLN A 103 -13.58 8.73 4.96
N ASN A 104 -13.80 7.90 5.99
CA ASN A 104 -13.12 8.06 7.26
C ASN A 104 -11.61 7.88 7.14
N THR A 105 -11.16 6.93 6.31
CA THR A 105 -9.73 6.70 6.07
C THR A 105 -9.07 7.92 5.42
N ILE A 106 -9.70 8.53 4.42
CA ILE A 106 -9.19 9.74 3.76
C ILE A 106 -9.16 10.90 4.75
N SER A 107 -10.22 11.12 5.52
CA SER A 107 -10.29 12.19 6.51
C SER A 107 -9.22 12.03 7.61
N ILE A 108 -9.06 10.82 8.16
CA ILE A 108 -8.00 10.50 9.14
C ILE A 108 -6.60 10.75 8.54
N TYR A 109 -6.40 10.32 7.28
CA TYR A 109 -5.13 10.57 6.61
C TYR A 109 -4.83 12.07 6.49
N LEU A 110 -5.79 12.88 6.05
CA LEU A 110 -5.61 14.32 5.88
C LEU A 110 -5.31 15.02 7.22
N ASP A 111 -5.97 14.62 8.30
CA ASP A 111 -5.67 15.15 9.64
C ASP A 111 -4.25 14.82 10.09
N LEU A 112 -3.80 13.59 9.86
CA LEU A 112 -2.45 13.16 10.19
C LEU A 112 -1.39 13.77 9.26
N PHE A 113 -1.72 14.00 7.98
CA PHE A 113 -0.80 14.56 6.99
C PHE A 113 -0.36 15.97 7.34
N LYS A 114 -1.24 16.77 7.96
CA LYS A 114 -0.91 18.11 8.51
C LYS A 114 0.18 18.03 9.59
N GLU A 115 0.24 16.92 10.35
CA GLU A 115 1.22 16.71 11.43
C GLU A 115 2.50 16.02 10.95
N ASN A 116 2.41 15.19 9.89
CA ASN A 116 3.51 14.37 9.38
C ASN A 116 3.41 14.15 7.88
N SER A 117 4.30 14.75 7.11
CA SER A 117 4.38 14.56 5.65
C SER A 117 4.97 13.20 5.21
N LEU A 118 5.53 12.40 6.14
CA LEU A 118 6.06 11.07 5.86
C LEU A 118 4.98 9.99 5.95
N ILE A 119 3.74 10.31 5.58
CA ILE A 119 2.65 9.35 5.47
C ILE A 119 2.00 9.41 4.09
N GLY A 120 1.40 8.32 3.66
CA GLY A 120 0.64 8.23 2.42
C GLY A 120 -0.61 7.38 2.58
N VAL A 121 -1.58 7.56 1.69
CA VAL A 121 -2.85 6.82 1.70
C VAL A 121 -3.02 6.02 0.41
N ALA A 122 -3.61 4.82 0.51
CA ALA A 122 -3.97 4.04 -0.67
C ALA A 122 -5.32 4.46 -1.24
N LEU A 123 -5.45 4.42 -2.58
CA LEU A 123 -6.72 4.54 -3.31
C LEU A 123 -6.94 3.32 -4.19
N GLN A 124 -8.17 2.87 -4.29
CA GLN A 124 -8.56 1.65 -5.02
C GLN A 124 -9.20 2.01 -6.36
N SER A 125 -8.56 1.66 -7.48
CA SER A 125 -9.05 2.00 -8.82
C SER A 125 -10.38 1.32 -9.20
N TYR A 126 -10.79 0.28 -8.48
CA TYR A 126 -12.09 -0.35 -8.74
C TYR A 126 -13.28 0.50 -8.25
N LEU A 127 -13.08 1.45 -7.34
CA LEU A 127 -14.14 2.32 -6.85
C LEU A 127 -14.42 3.46 -7.84
N ARG A 128 -15.70 3.73 -8.09
CA ARG A 128 -16.12 4.81 -9.00
C ARG A 128 -15.75 6.20 -8.48
N ARG A 129 -15.71 6.37 -7.15
CA ARG A 129 -15.34 7.63 -6.49
C ARG A 129 -13.84 7.97 -6.54
N SER A 130 -12.96 7.02 -6.86
CA SER A 130 -11.50 7.18 -6.71
C SER A 130 -10.91 8.33 -7.50
N ALA A 131 -11.52 8.74 -8.62
CA ALA A 131 -11.04 9.89 -9.39
C ALA A 131 -11.30 11.22 -8.66
N SER A 132 -12.47 11.39 -8.05
CA SER A 132 -12.79 12.58 -7.24
C SER A 132 -12.00 12.61 -5.94
N ASP A 133 -11.83 11.44 -5.29
CA ASP A 133 -10.99 11.33 -4.10
C ASP A 133 -9.53 11.69 -4.40
N LEU A 134 -9.01 11.24 -5.56
CA LEU A 134 -7.64 11.58 -5.97
C LEU A 134 -7.48 13.07 -6.23
N LEU A 135 -8.43 13.73 -6.91
CA LEU A 135 -8.38 15.17 -7.14
C LEU A 135 -8.29 15.92 -5.82
N HIS A 136 -9.16 15.62 -4.87
CA HIS A 136 -9.13 16.23 -3.54
C HIS A 136 -7.77 15.99 -2.82
N LEU A 137 -7.24 14.79 -2.87
CA LEU A 137 -5.93 14.48 -2.27
C LEU A 137 -4.78 15.23 -2.96
N LEU A 138 -4.83 15.42 -4.27
CA LEU A 138 -3.81 16.18 -5.01
C LEU A 138 -3.85 17.68 -4.67
N GLU A 139 -5.03 18.26 -4.46
CA GLU A 139 -5.20 19.64 -3.99
C GLU A 139 -4.54 19.86 -2.63
N GLU A 140 -4.59 18.85 -1.74
CA GLU A 140 -3.94 18.86 -0.42
C GLU A 140 -2.42 18.48 -0.47
N GLY A 141 -1.87 18.19 -1.64
CA GLY A 141 -0.46 17.77 -1.80
C GLY A 141 -0.15 16.39 -1.22
N ALA A 142 -1.15 15.52 -1.16
CA ALA A 142 -1.10 14.23 -0.49
C ALA A 142 -0.17 13.21 -1.17
N ASN A 143 0.44 12.33 -0.38
CA ASN A 143 1.13 11.14 -0.88
C ASN A 143 0.13 10.00 -1.13
N VAL A 144 0.08 9.48 -2.36
CA VAL A 144 -0.97 8.53 -2.76
C VAL A 144 -0.39 7.25 -3.35
N ARG A 145 -0.97 6.11 -2.98
CA ARG A 145 -0.70 4.79 -3.56
C ARG A 145 -1.92 4.30 -4.33
N ILE A 146 -1.79 4.04 -5.61
CA ILE A 146 -2.88 3.45 -6.41
C ILE A 146 -2.78 1.93 -6.35
N VAL A 147 -3.88 1.27 -5.96
CA VAL A 147 -4.07 -0.19 -5.98
C VAL A 147 -5.31 -0.54 -6.81
N LYS A 148 -5.44 -1.78 -7.29
CA LYS A 148 -6.66 -2.20 -8.02
C LYS A 148 -7.89 -2.25 -7.12
N GLY A 149 -7.73 -2.72 -5.90
CA GLY A 149 -8.80 -2.98 -4.94
C GLY A 149 -9.04 -4.47 -4.73
N ALA A 150 -9.60 -4.82 -3.57
CA ALA A 150 -9.63 -6.18 -3.07
C ALA A 150 -10.97 -6.63 -2.47
N TYR A 151 -11.87 -5.69 -2.21
CA TYR A 151 -13.12 -5.96 -1.52
C TYR A 151 -14.27 -6.04 -2.52
N ARG A 152 -15.27 -6.91 -2.24
CA ARG A 152 -16.47 -6.97 -3.07
C ARG A 152 -17.35 -5.78 -2.78
N GLN A 153 -17.84 -5.14 -3.85
CA GLN A 153 -18.77 -4.03 -3.79
C GLN A 153 -19.83 -4.17 -4.87
N CYS A 154 -21.00 -3.55 -4.65
CA CYS A 154 -22.05 -3.45 -5.64
C CYS A 154 -21.62 -2.59 -6.83
N GLU A 155 -22.32 -2.74 -7.94
CA GLU A 155 -22.04 -2.05 -9.20
C GLU A 155 -22.18 -0.53 -9.08
N GLU A 156 -23.04 -0.06 -8.20
CA GLU A 156 -23.21 1.38 -7.91
C GLU A 156 -21.91 2.02 -7.39
N ASN A 157 -21.16 1.30 -6.57
CA ASN A 157 -19.94 1.80 -5.92
C ASN A 157 -18.67 1.43 -6.66
N ALA A 158 -18.67 0.34 -7.45
CA ALA A 158 -17.45 -0.21 -8.03
C ALA A 158 -17.62 -0.72 -9.46
N PHE A 159 -16.57 -0.61 -10.24
CA PHE A 159 -16.45 -1.26 -11.54
C PHE A 159 -16.37 -2.78 -11.35
N GLN A 160 -17.09 -3.53 -12.17
CA GLN A 160 -17.19 -4.98 -12.04
C GLN A 160 -16.22 -5.72 -12.98
N SER A 161 -15.89 -5.14 -14.11
CA SER A 161 -14.99 -5.77 -15.08
C SER A 161 -13.52 -5.37 -14.84
N MET A 162 -12.61 -6.30 -15.07
CA MET A 162 -11.17 -6.03 -14.98
C MET A 162 -10.71 -4.99 -16.01
N SER A 163 -11.40 -4.90 -17.16
CA SER A 163 -11.11 -3.90 -18.18
C SER A 163 -11.39 -2.48 -17.66
N GLU A 164 -12.54 -2.26 -17.04
CA GLU A 164 -12.90 -0.96 -16.44
C GLU A 164 -11.97 -0.60 -15.29
N ILE A 165 -11.65 -1.57 -14.42
CA ILE A 165 -10.71 -1.39 -13.28
C ILE A 165 -9.33 -0.97 -13.80
N ASN A 166 -8.82 -1.63 -14.84
CA ASN A 166 -7.52 -1.30 -15.44
C ASN A 166 -7.57 0.06 -16.16
N SER A 167 -8.66 0.39 -16.83
CA SER A 167 -8.86 1.69 -17.46
C SER A 167 -8.83 2.81 -16.42
N ASN A 168 -9.58 2.64 -15.31
CA ASN A 168 -9.57 3.62 -14.23
C ASN A 168 -8.19 3.67 -13.53
N PHE A 169 -7.51 2.53 -13.34
CA PHE A 169 -6.14 2.51 -12.81
C PHE A 169 -5.19 3.37 -13.68
N SER A 170 -5.26 3.20 -14.99
CA SER A 170 -4.46 4.00 -15.94
C SER A 170 -4.83 5.48 -15.90
N LYS A 171 -6.13 5.82 -15.77
CA LYS A 171 -6.61 7.19 -15.59
C LYS A 171 -6.03 7.82 -14.33
N LEU A 172 -6.15 7.17 -13.18
CA LEU A 172 -5.63 7.66 -11.90
C LEU A 172 -4.10 7.81 -11.94
N THR A 173 -3.40 6.83 -12.54
CA THR A 173 -1.95 6.91 -12.75
C THR A 173 -1.58 8.12 -13.59
N LYS A 174 -2.31 8.39 -14.68
CA LYS A 174 -2.08 9.57 -15.52
C LYS A 174 -2.28 10.86 -14.73
N MET A 175 -3.34 10.98 -13.92
CA MET A 175 -3.61 12.15 -13.06
C MET A 175 -2.44 12.41 -12.10
N LEU A 176 -1.85 11.37 -11.50
CA LEU A 176 -0.66 11.49 -10.66
C LEU A 176 0.55 12.05 -11.42
N PHE A 177 0.76 11.63 -12.66
CA PHE A 177 1.88 12.13 -13.47
C PHE A 177 1.64 13.52 -14.07
N GLU A 178 0.39 13.92 -14.28
CA GLU A 178 -0.01 15.25 -14.78
C GLU A 178 0.02 16.34 -13.72
N ASP A 179 -0.05 15.97 -12.45
CA ASP A 179 -0.05 16.94 -11.34
C ASP A 179 1.28 17.72 -11.34
N LYS A 180 1.20 19.05 -11.49
CA LYS A 180 2.36 19.95 -11.54
C LYS A 180 2.80 20.44 -10.16
N ASN A 181 1.95 20.38 -9.15
CA ASN A 181 2.22 20.87 -7.78
C ASN A 181 3.04 19.87 -6.94
N ARG A 182 3.97 19.14 -7.55
CA ARG A 182 4.57 17.92 -7.04
C ARG A 182 5.62 18.11 -5.95
N ASN A 183 5.18 18.26 -4.73
CA ASN A 183 6.02 17.92 -3.58
C ASN A 183 5.71 16.53 -3.00
N ASN A 184 4.67 15.87 -3.50
CA ASN A 184 4.18 14.58 -3.06
C ASN A 184 4.94 13.39 -3.64
N ILE A 185 4.93 12.29 -2.91
CA ILE A 185 5.40 10.96 -3.34
C ILE A 185 4.18 10.13 -3.72
N PHE A 186 4.27 9.34 -4.79
CA PHE A 186 3.19 8.41 -5.10
C PHE A 186 3.70 7.02 -5.46
N ALA A 187 2.83 6.04 -5.33
CA ALA A 187 3.15 4.64 -5.58
C ALA A 187 2.16 3.98 -6.53
N ILE A 188 2.69 3.17 -7.44
CA ILE A 188 1.96 2.35 -8.40
C ILE A 188 2.02 0.90 -7.94
N ALA A 189 0.95 0.44 -7.27
CA ALA A 189 0.92 -0.88 -6.66
C ALA A 189 0.15 -1.89 -7.53
N THR A 190 0.85 -2.53 -8.43
CA THR A 190 0.29 -3.54 -9.34
C THR A 190 1.33 -4.56 -9.77
N HIS A 191 0.86 -5.77 -10.14
CA HIS A 191 1.68 -6.82 -10.76
C HIS A 191 1.43 -6.94 -12.28
N ASP A 192 0.61 -6.07 -12.83
CA ASP A 192 0.21 -6.09 -14.24
C ASP A 192 1.28 -5.39 -15.08
N PRO A 193 2.05 -6.12 -15.95
CA PRO A 193 3.12 -5.51 -16.72
C PRO A 193 2.64 -4.37 -17.61
N LYS A 194 1.44 -4.46 -18.17
CA LYS A 194 0.89 -3.41 -19.06
C LYS A 194 0.64 -2.10 -18.30
N LEU A 195 0.17 -2.18 -17.06
CA LEU A 195 -0.03 -1.00 -16.23
C LEU A 195 1.30 -0.41 -15.75
N ILE A 196 2.31 -1.26 -15.51
CA ILE A 196 3.67 -0.82 -15.17
C ILE A 196 4.31 -0.12 -16.36
N ASP A 197 4.25 -0.71 -17.57
CA ASP A 197 4.80 -0.09 -18.79
C ASP A 197 4.10 1.24 -19.12
N ASN A 198 2.77 1.31 -18.92
CA ASN A 198 2.04 2.57 -19.05
C ASN A 198 2.53 3.63 -18.07
N ALA A 199 2.76 3.28 -16.79
CA ALA A 199 3.28 4.20 -15.79
C ALA A 199 4.71 4.68 -16.14
N ILE A 200 5.57 3.80 -16.64
CA ILE A 200 6.92 4.15 -17.09
C ILE A 200 6.84 5.14 -18.26
N SER A 201 6.00 4.86 -19.27
CA SER A 201 5.80 5.75 -20.42
C SER A 201 5.28 7.14 -20.00
N LEU A 202 4.35 7.19 -19.02
CA LEU A 202 3.85 8.43 -18.45
C LEU A 202 4.96 9.19 -17.71
N SER A 203 5.82 8.50 -16.94
CA SER A 203 6.93 9.12 -16.24
C SER A 203 7.92 9.81 -17.20
N GLU A 204 8.20 9.17 -18.32
CA GLU A 204 9.05 9.71 -19.37
C GLU A 204 8.38 10.89 -20.09
N LYS A 205 7.10 10.74 -20.46
CA LYS A 205 6.30 11.79 -21.12
C LYS A 205 6.24 13.08 -20.32
N PHE A 206 6.05 12.96 -18.99
CA PHE A 206 5.91 14.12 -18.10
C PHE A 206 7.22 14.54 -17.42
N GLY A 207 8.36 13.89 -17.76
CA GLY A 207 9.67 14.21 -17.18
C GLY A 207 9.69 14.09 -15.65
N THR A 208 8.98 13.11 -15.09
CA THR A 208 8.84 12.99 -13.64
C THR A 208 10.12 12.46 -13.01
N ASP A 209 10.61 13.13 -11.97
CA ASP A 209 11.76 12.65 -11.19
C ASP A 209 11.47 11.25 -10.63
N ARG A 210 12.38 10.31 -10.90
CA ARG A 210 12.28 8.91 -10.44
C ARG A 210 12.26 8.76 -8.93
N LYS A 211 12.64 9.78 -8.18
CA LYS A 211 12.55 9.83 -6.72
C LYS A 211 11.14 10.12 -6.20
N LYS A 212 10.25 10.63 -7.07
CA LYS A 212 8.89 11.02 -6.70
C LYS A 212 7.88 9.90 -6.77
N PHE A 213 8.23 8.78 -7.41
CA PHE A 213 7.32 7.64 -7.49
C PHE A 213 8.05 6.31 -7.31
N GLU A 214 7.29 5.29 -6.91
CA GLU A 214 7.79 3.93 -6.78
C GLU A 214 6.78 2.90 -7.26
N PHE A 215 7.30 1.73 -7.64
CA PHE A 215 6.49 0.54 -7.91
C PHE A 215 6.43 -0.34 -6.66
N GLN A 216 5.24 -0.76 -6.28
CA GLN A 216 5.04 -1.62 -5.12
C GLN A 216 4.45 -2.96 -5.54
N LEU A 217 5.11 -4.05 -5.18
CA LEU A 217 4.72 -5.41 -5.52
C LEU A 217 4.71 -6.30 -4.27
N LEU A 218 3.87 -7.33 -4.25
CA LEU A 218 3.84 -8.28 -3.13
C LEU A 218 5.09 -9.17 -3.11
N MET A 219 5.52 -9.54 -1.93
CA MET A 219 6.61 -10.51 -1.73
C MET A 219 6.26 -11.85 -2.39
N GLY A 220 7.25 -12.44 -3.05
CA GLY A 220 7.11 -13.75 -3.69
C GLY A 220 6.34 -13.76 -5.01
N ILE A 221 5.87 -12.60 -5.51
CA ILE A 221 5.13 -12.51 -6.78
C ILE A 221 5.95 -11.71 -7.79
N HIS A 222 6.10 -12.26 -9.02
CA HIS A 222 6.81 -11.62 -10.14
C HIS A 222 8.20 -11.08 -9.77
N ASN A 223 9.05 -11.93 -9.18
CA ASN A 223 10.40 -11.53 -8.75
C ASN A 223 11.26 -11.01 -9.90
N GLU A 224 11.16 -11.62 -11.08
CA GLU A 224 11.87 -11.16 -12.30
C GLU A 224 11.48 -9.73 -12.68
N LEU A 225 10.18 -9.38 -12.58
CA LEU A 225 9.71 -8.04 -12.87
C LEU A 225 10.32 -6.99 -11.90
N LYS A 226 10.43 -7.32 -10.62
CA LYS A 226 11.08 -6.46 -9.62
C LYS A 226 12.55 -6.19 -9.98
N GLU A 227 13.27 -7.25 -10.37
CA GLU A 227 14.67 -7.13 -10.79
C GLU A 227 14.83 -6.27 -12.06
N ILE A 228 13.91 -6.40 -13.02
CA ILE A 228 13.86 -5.56 -14.22
C ILE A 228 13.68 -4.08 -13.83
N LEU A 229 12.74 -3.79 -12.92
CA LEU A 229 12.50 -2.42 -12.45
C LEU A 229 13.73 -1.82 -11.76
N VAL A 230 14.38 -2.59 -10.88
CA VAL A 230 15.62 -2.18 -10.21
C VAL A 230 16.75 -1.94 -11.21
N LYS A 231 16.95 -2.84 -12.19
CA LYS A 231 17.95 -2.67 -13.26
C LYS A 231 17.70 -1.40 -14.08
N ARG A 232 16.42 -1.02 -14.27
CA ARG A 232 16.02 0.27 -14.92
C ARG A 232 16.18 1.48 -13.99
N LYS A 233 16.72 1.31 -12.78
CA LYS A 233 16.87 2.36 -11.75
C LYS A 233 15.54 3.00 -11.35
N LEU A 234 14.46 2.21 -11.33
CA LEU A 234 13.15 2.60 -10.86
C LEU A 234 13.00 2.15 -9.41
N LYS A 235 12.57 3.07 -8.54
CA LYS A 235 12.34 2.75 -7.13
C LYS A 235 11.28 1.65 -7.02
N THR A 236 11.63 0.57 -6.35
CA THR A 236 10.78 -0.63 -6.24
C THR A 236 10.72 -1.05 -4.78
N SER A 237 9.52 -1.31 -4.29
CA SER A 237 9.28 -1.75 -2.93
C SER A 237 8.52 -3.08 -2.92
N GLU A 238 8.86 -3.94 -1.98
CA GLU A 238 8.23 -5.22 -1.77
C GLU A 238 7.34 -5.18 -0.53
N TYR A 239 6.03 -5.43 -0.72
CA TYR A 239 5.05 -5.49 0.36
C TYR A 239 5.13 -6.85 1.04
N ILE A 240 5.49 -6.85 2.32
CA ILE A 240 5.81 -8.02 3.14
C ILE A 240 4.76 -8.16 4.24
N PRO A 241 3.70 -8.96 4.03
CA PRO A 241 2.71 -9.24 5.07
C PRO A 241 3.26 -10.28 6.05
N TYR A 242 3.08 -10.05 7.35
CA TYR A 242 3.49 -10.99 8.39
C TYR A 242 2.46 -11.06 9.53
N GLY A 243 2.52 -12.06 10.36
CA GLY A 243 1.60 -12.30 11.47
C GLY A 243 0.87 -13.63 11.35
N ASN A 244 0.02 -13.93 12.32
CA ASN A 244 -0.66 -15.23 12.42
C ASN A 244 -1.96 -15.29 11.59
N GLN A 245 -2.52 -14.14 11.17
CA GLN A 245 -3.77 -14.06 10.39
C GLN A 245 -3.54 -14.15 8.87
N TRP A 246 -2.59 -15.01 8.45
CA TRP A 246 -2.25 -15.17 7.05
C TRP A 246 -3.34 -15.87 6.21
N LEU A 247 -4.14 -16.74 6.83
CA LEU A 247 -5.14 -17.54 6.10
C LEU A 247 -6.30 -16.67 5.54
N PRO A 248 -6.96 -15.80 6.32
CA PRO A 248 -7.95 -14.87 5.77
C PRO A 248 -7.39 -13.97 4.67
N TYR A 249 -6.17 -13.48 4.84
CA TYR A 249 -5.46 -12.69 3.84
C TYR A 249 -5.24 -13.48 2.54
N SER A 250 -4.74 -14.72 2.64
CA SER A 250 -4.48 -15.59 1.49
C SER A 250 -5.77 -15.96 0.75
N ILE A 251 -6.84 -16.27 1.48
CA ILE A 251 -8.16 -16.58 0.89
C ILE A 251 -8.70 -15.38 0.12
N ARG A 252 -8.57 -14.14 0.63
CA ARG A 252 -8.95 -12.94 -0.13
C ARG A 252 -8.13 -12.84 -1.42
N ARG A 253 -6.82 -13.00 -1.36
CA ARG A 253 -5.93 -12.97 -2.54
C ARG A 253 -6.30 -14.03 -3.57
N ILE A 254 -6.66 -15.23 -3.15
CA ILE A 254 -7.14 -16.30 -4.04
C ILE A 254 -8.50 -15.93 -4.66
N ARG A 255 -9.44 -15.39 -3.86
CA ARG A 255 -10.77 -14.99 -4.35
C ARG A 255 -10.70 -13.81 -5.33
N GLU A 256 -9.85 -12.85 -5.10
CA GLU A 256 -9.58 -11.74 -6.01
C GLU A 256 -9.05 -12.22 -7.36
N ARG A 257 -8.40 -13.38 -7.37
CA ARG A 257 -7.67 -13.92 -8.50
C ARG A 257 -8.20 -15.26 -8.98
N LYS A 258 -9.53 -15.44 -9.13
CA LYS A 258 -10.08 -16.66 -9.78
C LYS A 258 -9.36 -17.01 -11.10
N ARG A 259 -8.72 -16.04 -11.73
CA ARG A 259 -7.92 -16.18 -12.96
C ARG A 259 -6.47 -16.62 -12.70
N ASN A 260 -5.93 -16.42 -11.50
CA ASN A 260 -4.54 -16.76 -11.14
C ASN A 260 -4.40 -18.09 -10.40
N ILE A 261 -5.49 -18.78 -10.06
CA ILE A 261 -5.45 -20.15 -9.53
C ILE A 261 -4.78 -21.09 -10.53
N LEU A 262 -5.00 -20.91 -11.83
CA LEU A 262 -4.32 -21.64 -12.91
C LEU A 262 -2.81 -21.30 -12.99
N LEU A 263 -2.40 -20.09 -12.65
CA LEU A 263 -0.96 -19.72 -12.64
C LEU A 263 -0.26 -20.21 -11.38
N LEU A 264 -0.91 -20.19 -10.21
CA LEU A 264 -0.39 -20.78 -8.98
C LEU A 264 -0.30 -22.30 -9.08
N ALA A 265 -1.28 -22.97 -9.67
CA ALA A 265 -1.22 -24.40 -9.95
C ALA A 265 -0.06 -24.75 -10.91
N ARG A 266 0.22 -23.92 -11.90
CA ARG A 266 1.38 -24.08 -12.79
C ARG A 266 2.71 -23.83 -12.09
N SER A 267 2.82 -22.88 -11.17
CA SER A 267 4.07 -22.61 -10.42
C SER A 267 4.37 -23.67 -9.34
N ILE A 268 3.36 -24.43 -8.91
CA ILE A 268 3.53 -25.56 -7.99
C ILE A 268 3.88 -26.86 -8.76
N LEU A 269 3.53 -26.93 -10.04
CA LEU A 269 3.73 -28.10 -10.91
C LEU A 269 4.97 -27.97 -11.83
N GLN A 270 5.70 -26.86 -11.79
CA GLN A 270 7.02 -26.73 -12.41
C GLN A 270 8.08 -26.72 -11.31
N PRO A 271 8.95 -27.76 -11.27
CA PRO A 271 10.06 -27.87 -10.32
C PRO A 271 11.11 -26.77 -10.49
#